data_a259a8a723d4ba09410e87044d510b1a
#
_entry.id   a259a8a723d4ba09410e87044d510b1a
#
_cell.length_a   1.000
_cell.length_b   1.000
_cell.length_c   1.000
_cell.angle_alpha   90.00
_cell.angle_beta   90.00
_cell.angle_gamma   90.00
#
_symmetry.space_group_name_H-M   'P 1'
#
loop_
_entity.id
_entity.type
_entity.pdbx_description
1 polymer ?
#
loop_
_entity_poly.entity_id
_entity_poly.type
_entity_poly.pdbx_seq_one_letter_code
_entity_poly.pdbx_strand_id
1 'polypeptide(L)'
;MTSIYFNDEHEMLRQTVRRFVESEINPHVEAWEEERTFPAHDLFKKMGDLGLLGITYPEEYGGMGLDYWYQVVMLEEIGRANCAGVPMAIAVQTDMATPALAEFGTPWQKEMFLQ
;
A
#
# COMPACT_ATOMS: atom_id res chain seq x y z
N MET A 1 -0.59 -18.05 16.11
CA MET A 1 -1.75 -18.83 15.69
C MET A 1 -1.88 -18.76 14.16
N THR A 2 -1.96 -19.93 13.52
CA THR A 2 -2.00 -19.99 12.06
C THR A 2 -3.44 -19.75 11.57
N SER A 3 -3.63 -18.78 10.71
CA SER A 3 -4.94 -18.53 10.08
C SER A 3 -5.17 -19.51 8.94
N ILE A 4 -6.43 -19.88 8.69
CA ILE A 4 -6.80 -20.69 7.53
C ILE A 4 -6.73 -19.88 6.22
N TYR A 5 -6.67 -18.56 6.32
CA TYR A 5 -6.67 -17.66 5.15
C TYR A 5 -5.28 -17.19 4.76
N PHE A 6 -4.30 -17.27 5.65
CA PHE A 6 -2.97 -16.69 5.46
C PHE A 6 -1.89 -17.76 5.60
N ASN A 7 -0.94 -17.76 4.67
CA ASN A 7 0.23 -18.63 4.70
C ASN A 7 1.47 -17.86 5.18
N ASP A 8 2.64 -18.51 5.13
CA ASP A 8 3.91 -17.91 5.58
C ASP A 8 4.31 -16.70 4.75
N GLU A 9 4.02 -16.68 3.45
CA GLU A 9 4.31 -15.53 2.59
C GLU A 9 3.45 -14.33 2.97
N HIS A 10 2.18 -14.55 3.30
CA HIS A 10 1.31 -13.48 3.82
C HIS A 10 1.88 -12.91 5.12
N GLU A 11 2.37 -13.77 6.00
CA GLU A 11 2.97 -13.31 7.26
C GLU A 11 4.26 -12.53 7.05
N MET A 12 5.07 -12.88 6.05
CA MET A 12 6.26 -12.11 5.69
C MET A 12 5.88 -10.70 5.22
N LEU A 13 4.86 -10.59 4.38
CA LEU A 13 4.34 -9.29 3.94
C LEU A 13 3.81 -8.50 5.14
N ARG A 14 3.08 -9.14 6.04
CA ARG A 14 2.57 -8.52 7.26
C ARG A 14 3.69 -7.88 8.07
N GLN A 15 4.79 -8.59 8.27
CA GLN A 15 5.93 -8.06 9.01
C GLN A 15 6.57 -6.87 8.29
N THR A 16 6.68 -6.94 6.96
CA THR A 16 7.24 -5.83 6.17
C THR A 16 6.38 -4.58 6.32
N VAL A 17 5.07 -4.69 6.18
CA VAL A 17 4.15 -3.56 6.29
C VAL A 17 4.14 -3.02 7.73
N ARG A 18 4.13 -3.91 8.72
CA ARG A 18 4.17 -3.51 10.14
C ARG A 18 5.40 -2.68 10.45
N ARG A 19 6.57 -3.12 10.00
CA ARG A 19 7.82 -2.38 10.19
C ARG A 19 7.76 -1.03 9.49
N PHE A 20 7.19 -0.97 8.30
CA PHE A 20 7.04 0.28 7.57
C PHE A 20 6.16 1.26 8.36
N VAL A 21 5.01 0.82 8.87
CA VAL A 21 4.11 1.66 9.68
C VAL A 21 4.83 2.16 10.94
N GLU A 22 5.53 1.27 11.64
CA GLU A 22 6.20 1.60 12.87
C GLU A 22 7.40 2.54 12.68
N SER A 23 8.11 2.45 11.56
CA SER A 23 9.32 3.25 11.33
C SER A 23 9.07 4.51 10.50
N GLU A 24 8.16 4.47 9.53
CA GLU A 24 7.98 5.55 8.56
C GLU A 24 6.70 6.37 8.76
N ILE A 25 5.73 5.86 9.50
CA ILE A 25 4.45 6.54 9.70
C ILE A 25 4.27 6.97 11.16
N ASN A 26 4.17 6.02 12.08
CA ASN A 26 3.81 6.32 13.46
C ASN A 26 4.73 7.31 14.18
N PRO A 27 6.06 7.28 14.00
CA PRO A 27 6.93 8.26 14.66
C PRO A 27 6.69 9.70 14.23
N HIS A 28 6.06 9.91 13.07
CA HIS A 28 5.87 11.24 12.49
C HIS A 28 4.44 11.76 12.57
N VAL A 29 3.49 10.95 13.05
CA VAL A 29 2.06 11.29 13.02
C VAL A 29 1.74 12.61 13.74
N GLU A 30 2.29 12.80 14.95
CA GLU A 30 2.02 14.02 15.71
C GLU A 30 2.48 15.28 14.96
N ALA A 31 3.69 15.24 14.38
CA ALA A 31 4.22 16.36 13.61
C ALA A 31 3.39 16.62 12.36
N TRP A 32 2.97 15.57 11.66
CA TRP A 32 2.14 15.71 10.46
C TRP A 32 0.77 16.29 10.77
N GLU A 33 0.15 15.88 11.86
CA GLU A 33 -1.15 16.40 12.27
C GLU A 33 -1.05 17.87 12.67
N GLU A 34 0.03 18.26 13.36
CA GLU A 34 0.26 19.65 13.72
C GLU A 34 0.48 20.52 12.49
N GLU A 35 1.23 20.03 11.50
CA GLU A 35 1.46 20.74 10.24
C GLU A 35 0.28 20.65 9.27
N ARG A 36 -0.69 19.78 9.53
CA ARG A 36 -1.88 19.50 8.68
C ARG A 36 -1.52 18.98 7.30
N THR A 37 -0.38 18.32 7.17
CA THR A 37 0.07 17.69 5.93
C THR A 37 1.11 16.62 6.24
N PHE A 38 1.36 15.74 5.28
CA PHE A 38 2.43 14.75 5.37
C PHE A 38 3.20 14.71 4.04
N PRO A 39 4.46 14.21 4.03
CA PRO A 39 5.27 14.17 2.81
C PRO A 39 4.82 13.01 1.92
N ALA A 40 3.71 13.20 1.19
CA ALA A 40 3.07 12.15 0.41
C ALA A 40 4.01 11.55 -0.64
N HIS A 41 4.73 12.38 -1.38
CA HIS A 41 5.62 11.89 -2.43
C HIS A 41 6.75 11.03 -1.87
N ASP A 42 7.37 11.46 -0.78
CA ASP A 42 8.46 10.70 -0.15
C ASP A 42 7.95 9.38 0.44
N LEU A 43 6.80 9.41 1.12
CA LEU A 43 6.21 8.22 1.73
C LEU A 43 5.79 7.22 0.66
N PHE A 44 5.11 7.68 -0.40
CA PHE A 44 4.64 6.81 -1.47
C PHE A 44 5.79 6.24 -2.28
N LYS A 45 6.88 7.00 -2.46
CA LYS A 45 8.07 6.46 -3.11
C LYS A 45 8.67 5.30 -2.31
N LYS A 46 8.75 5.44 -1.00
CA LYS A 46 9.25 4.36 -0.13
C LYS A 46 8.34 3.13 -0.21
N MET A 47 7.03 3.32 -0.20
CA MET A 47 6.08 2.22 -0.36
C MET A 47 6.20 1.56 -1.73
N GLY A 48 6.34 2.35 -2.78
CA GLY A 48 6.52 1.85 -4.14
C GLY A 48 7.79 1.03 -4.28
N ASP A 49 8.89 1.47 -3.67
CA ASP A 49 10.16 0.75 -3.68
C ASP A 49 10.05 -0.62 -2.99
N LEU A 50 9.13 -0.76 -2.02
CA LEU A 50 8.84 -2.04 -1.35
C LEU A 50 7.76 -2.87 -2.08
N GLY A 51 7.21 -2.35 -3.18
CA GLY A 51 6.16 -3.02 -3.93
C GLY A 51 4.77 -2.92 -3.33
N LEU A 52 4.58 -2.11 -2.29
CA LEU A 52 3.32 -2.06 -1.53
C LEU A 52 2.18 -1.34 -2.26
N LEU A 53 2.48 -0.54 -3.28
CA LEU A 53 1.45 0.20 -4.02
C LEU A 53 0.84 -0.60 -5.17
N GLY A 54 1.43 -1.73 -5.55
CA GLY A 54 0.94 -2.52 -6.69
C GLY A 54 0.87 -4.01 -6.39
N ILE A 55 0.49 -4.40 -5.20
CA ILE A 55 0.50 -5.81 -4.76
C ILE A 55 -0.30 -6.72 -5.69
N THR A 56 -1.50 -6.30 -6.12
CA THR A 56 -2.40 -7.11 -6.94
C THR A 56 -2.31 -6.81 -8.44
N TYR A 57 -1.52 -5.84 -8.83
CA TYR A 57 -1.46 -5.40 -10.22
C TYR A 57 -0.47 -6.23 -11.04
N PRO A 58 -0.64 -6.28 -12.39
CA PRO A 58 0.21 -7.10 -13.24
C PRO A 58 1.69 -6.71 -13.16
N GLU A 59 2.55 -7.72 -13.20
CA GLU A 59 4.00 -7.49 -13.17
C GLU A 59 4.48 -6.66 -14.37
N GLU A 60 3.83 -6.78 -15.52
CA GLU A 60 4.17 -6.01 -16.74
C GLU A 60 4.03 -4.50 -16.54
N TYR A 61 3.26 -4.07 -15.56
CA TYR A 61 3.09 -2.66 -15.21
C TYR A 61 3.75 -2.28 -13.87
N GLY A 62 4.69 -3.10 -13.42
CA GLY A 62 5.43 -2.85 -12.19
C GLY A 62 4.79 -3.38 -10.93
N GLY A 63 3.67 -4.10 -11.03
CA GLY A 63 3.00 -4.70 -9.89
C GLY A 63 3.63 -6.03 -9.47
N MET A 64 3.17 -6.57 -8.35
CA MET A 64 3.66 -7.84 -7.81
C MET A 64 2.86 -9.06 -8.30
N GLY A 65 1.69 -8.85 -8.91
CA GLY A 65 0.87 -9.93 -9.46
C GLY A 65 0.32 -10.91 -8.41
N LEU A 66 0.18 -10.48 -7.16
CA LEU A 66 -0.29 -11.32 -6.07
C LEU A 66 -1.82 -11.27 -5.96
N ASP A 67 -2.40 -12.21 -5.21
CA ASP A 67 -3.85 -12.24 -5.02
C ASP A 67 -4.33 -11.22 -3.99
N TYR A 68 -5.66 -11.06 -3.87
CA TYR A 68 -6.24 -10.04 -3.00
C TYR A 68 -6.02 -10.31 -1.51
N TRP A 69 -5.73 -11.55 -1.10
CA TRP A 69 -5.43 -11.85 0.29
C TRP A 69 -4.17 -11.12 0.77
N TYR A 70 -3.19 -10.92 -0.12
CA TYR A 70 -2.02 -10.08 0.20
C TYR A 70 -2.42 -8.62 0.42
N GLN A 71 -3.37 -8.11 -0.36
CA GLN A 71 -3.88 -6.75 -0.16
C GLN A 71 -4.62 -6.62 1.17
N VAL A 72 -5.38 -7.64 1.56
CA VAL A 72 -6.05 -7.68 2.87
C VAL A 72 -5.02 -7.58 4.00
N VAL A 73 -3.93 -8.32 3.92
CA VAL A 73 -2.84 -8.24 4.90
C VAL A 73 -2.28 -6.83 4.99
N MET A 74 -2.01 -6.21 3.84
CA MET A 74 -1.51 -4.84 3.81
C MET A 74 -2.48 -3.87 4.49
N LEU A 75 -3.76 -3.97 4.16
CA LEU A 75 -4.79 -3.08 4.73
C LEU A 75 -4.91 -3.25 6.24
N GLU A 76 -4.84 -4.48 6.74
CA GLU A 76 -4.88 -4.73 8.18
C GLU A 76 -3.71 -4.05 8.91
N GLU A 77 -2.50 -4.15 8.35
CA GLU A 77 -1.32 -3.57 8.98
C GLU A 77 -1.25 -2.05 8.82
N ILE A 78 -1.70 -1.51 7.69
CA ILE A 78 -1.81 -0.06 7.51
C ILE A 78 -2.80 0.53 8.54
N GLY A 79 -3.82 -0.23 8.92
CA GLY A 79 -4.76 0.16 9.98
C GLY A 79 -4.12 0.36 11.36
N ARG A 80 -2.87 -0.06 11.56
CA ARG A 80 -2.11 0.18 12.80
C ARG A 80 -1.51 1.58 12.88
N ALA A 81 -1.61 2.37 11.81
CA ALA A 81 -1.17 3.76 11.84
C ALA A 81 -1.98 4.55 12.86
N ASN A 82 -1.31 5.46 13.57
CA ASN A 82 -1.92 6.25 14.64
C ASN A 82 -2.70 7.47 14.12
N CYS A 83 -3.15 7.42 12.86
CA CYS A 83 -3.95 8.47 12.23
C CYS A 83 -4.85 7.85 11.17
N ALA A 84 -5.86 8.59 10.71
CA ALA A 84 -6.78 8.13 9.68
C ALA A 84 -6.42 8.65 8.28
N GLY A 85 -5.84 9.85 8.21
CA GLY A 85 -5.57 10.51 6.93
C GLY A 85 -4.55 9.81 6.04
N VAL A 86 -3.44 9.35 6.61
CA VAL A 86 -2.40 8.65 5.84
C VAL A 86 -2.90 7.31 5.31
N PRO A 87 -3.52 6.42 6.13
CA PRO A 87 -4.15 5.21 5.60
C PRO A 87 -5.20 5.47 4.53
N MET A 88 -6.00 6.51 4.68
CA MET A 88 -7.00 6.88 3.68
C MET A 88 -6.33 7.29 2.37
N ALA A 89 -5.28 8.11 2.42
CA ALA A 89 -4.54 8.53 1.23
C ALA A 89 -3.93 7.32 0.49
N ILE A 90 -3.40 6.37 1.23
CA ILE A 90 -2.86 5.13 0.66
C ILE A 90 -3.98 4.33 0.00
N ALA A 91 -5.10 4.12 0.69
CA ALA A 91 -6.23 3.34 0.18
C ALA A 91 -6.87 3.98 -1.05
N VAL A 92 -6.93 5.31 -1.12
CA VAL A 92 -7.41 6.01 -2.33
C VAL A 92 -6.56 5.60 -3.53
N GLN A 93 -5.24 5.58 -3.37
CA GLN A 93 -4.34 5.20 -4.45
C GLN A 93 -4.46 3.71 -4.81
N THR A 94 -4.45 2.82 -3.80
CA THR A 94 -4.35 1.37 -4.04
C THR A 94 -5.68 0.68 -4.31
N ASP A 95 -6.76 1.16 -3.70
CA ASP A 95 -8.05 0.46 -3.70
C ASP A 95 -9.20 1.23 -4.35
N MET A 96 -9.07 2.54 -4.51
CA MET A 96 -10.16 3.36 -5.05
C MET A 96 -9.89 3.89 -6.44
N ALA A 97 -8.69 4.44 -6.68
CA ALA A 97 -8.39 5.10 -7.95
C ALA A 97 -7.79 4.15 -8.99
N THR A 98 -6.79 3.36 -8.62
CA THR A 98 -6.05 2.54 -9.57
C THR A 98 -6.73 1.23 -9.98
N PRO A 99 -7.65 0.60 -9.21
CA PRO A 99 -8.31 -0.61 -9.68
C PRO A 99 -9.08 -0.43 -10.98
N ALA A 100 -9.78 0.69 -11.14
CA ALA A 100 -10.51 0.98 -12.38
C ALA A 100 -9.54 1.12 -13.57
N LEU A 101 -8.41 1.77 -13.35
CA LEU A 101 -7.36 1.90 -14.37
C LEU A 101 -6.78 0.54 -14.74
N ALA A 102 -6.50 -0.30 -13.76
CA ALA A 102 -5.94 -1.63 -13.99
C ALA A 102 -6.88 -2.53 -14.78
N GLU A 103 -8.20 -2.42 -14.55
CA GLU A 103 -9.20 -3.27 -15.21
C GLU A 103 -9.67 -2.71 -16.56
N PHE A 104 -9.91 -1.40 -16.63
CA PHE A 104 -10.56 -0.77 -17.76
C PHE A 104 -9.66 0.15 -18.59
N GLY A 105 -8.46 0.44 -18.13
CA GLY A 105 -7.54 1.32 -18.82
C GLY A 105 -7.03 0.72 -20.14
N THR A 106 -6.65 1.59 -21.07
CA THR A 106 -5.94 1.17 -22.28
C THR A 106 -4.51 0.76 -21.92
N PRO A 107 -3.82 -0.03 -22.78
CA PRO A 107 -2.41 -0.35 -22.52
C PRO A 107 -1.54 0.90 -22.31
N TRP A 108 -1.80 1.96 -23.07
CA TRP A 108 -1.07 3.24 -22.93
C TRP A 108 -1.32 3.88 -21.55
N GLN A 109 -2.59 3.89 -21.11
CA GLN A 109 -2.94 4.47 -19.80
C GLN A 109 -2.30 3.67 -18.65
N LYS A 110 -2.33 2.34 -18.74
CA LYS A 110 -1.72 1.48 -17.73
C LYS A 110 -0.21 1.68 -17.66
N GLU A 111 0.44 1.76 -18.82
CA GLU A 111 1.88 1.98 -18.88
C GLU A 111 2.28 3.32 -18.30
N MET A 112 1.50 4.37 -18.58
CA MET A 112 1.82 5.72 -18.12
C MET A 112 1.51 5.94 -16.64
N PHE A 113 0.41 5.41 -16.13
CA PHE A 113 -0.09 5.76 -14.80
C PHE A 113 0.00 4.66 -13.74
N LEU A 114 0.17 3.38 -14.10
CA LEU A 114 0.31 2.29 -13.14
C LEU A 114 1.74 2.02 -12.73
N GLN A 115 2.73 2.28 -13.57
CA GLN A 115 4.14 2.03 -13.27
C GLN A 115 4.74 3.06 -12.33
#